data_a6c3817cba7abfd91af259dc0ca71e29
#
_entry.id   a6c3817cba7abfd91af259dc0ca71e29
#
_cell.length_a   1.000
_cell.length_b   1.000
_cell.length_c   1.000
_cell.angle_alpha   90.00
_cell.angle_beta   90.00
_cell.angle_gamma   90.00
#
_symmetry.space_group_name_H-M   'P 1'
#
loop_
_entity.id
_entity.type
_entity.pdbx_description
1 polymer ?
#
loop_
_entity_poly.entity_id
_entity_poly.type
_entity_poly.pdbx_seq_one_letter_code
_entity_poly.pdbx_strand_id
1 'polypeptide(L)'
;WIKPGKVAWEWWNDWGLEGVDFKVGINNDTYKYYIDFASRYGIEYVILDEGWSVKGEADLMKVVPEIDIKELVDYGKERGVGIILWAGYWAMQRDIEGLCKHYSEMGVKGWKVDFLDRDDQEMVEFVYDLAEIAAKYHMIVDYHGVYKPTGLNRTYPNAINFEGVHGLETMKWLGREHDQITYDVTIPFIRAVAGPMDYTPGAMRNAPRDTYEPNYS
;
A
#
# COMPACT_ATOMS: atom_id res chain seq x y z
N TRP A 1 -12.66 14.53 6.22
CA TRP A 1 -12.35 13.79 5.00
C TRP A 1 -11.43 12.60 5.26
N ILE A 2 -10.61 12.62 6.31
CA ILE A 2 -9.77 11.48 6.69
C ILE A 2 -10.67 10.35 7.17
N LYS A 3 -10.63 9.23 6.46
CA LYS A 3 -11.39 8.03 6.80
C LYS A 3 -10.43 6.84 6.85
N PRO A 4 -10.00 6.42 8.03
CA PRO A 4 -9.30 5.14 8.19
C PRO A 4 -10.21 3.99 7.78
N GLY A 5 -9.64 2.91 7.29
CA GLY A 5 -10.42 1.76 6.84
C GLY A 5 -9.53 0.54 6.59
N LYS A 6 -10.20 -0.58 6.34
CA LYS A 6 -9.53 -1.80 5.88
C LYS A 6 -9.19 -1.65 4.40
N VAL A 7 -8.14 -2.32 3.98
CA VAL A 7 -7.70 -2.33 2.60
C VAL A 7 -7.55 -3.77 2.07
N ALA A 8 -7.99 -4.00 0.83
CA ALA A 8 -7.61 -5.18 0.08
C ALA A 8 -6.35 -4.87 -0.72
N TRP A 9 -5.37 -5.75 -0.62
CA TRP A 9 -4.05 -5.57 -1.17
C TRP A 9 -3.62 -6.83 -1.93
N GLU A 10 -3.37 -6.69 -3.25
CA GLU A 10 -3.22 -7.78 -4.19
C GLU A 10 -1.77 -8.27 -4.34
N TRP A 11 -0.79 -7.42 -4.02
CA TRP A 11 0.62 -7.75 -4.19
C TRP A 11 1.04 -8.97 -3.37
N TRP A 12 0.45 -9.14 -2.19
CA TRP A 12 0.79 -10.22 -1.28
C TRP A 12 0.62 -11.61 -1.91
N ASN A 13 -0.45 -11.82 -2.65
CA ASN A 13 -0.77 -13.08 -3.32
C ASN A 13 -0.46 -13.05 -4.82
N ASP A 14 0.45 -12.18 -5.26
CA ASP A 14 0.91 -12.06 -6.64
C ASP A 14 -0.27 -11.87 -7.63
N TRP A 15 -1.20 -10.98 -7.27
CA TRP A 15 -2.48 -10.74 -7.99
C TRP A 15 -3.32 -12.01 -8.19
N GLY A 16 -3.03 -13.09 -7.48
CA GLY A 16 -3.63 -14.41 -7.67
C GLY A 16 -5.13 -14.43 -7.40
N LEU A 17 -5.88 -14.92 -8.39
CA LEU A 17 -7.30 -15.23 -8.31
C LEU A 17 -7.55 -16.61 -8.91
N GLU A 18 -8.55 -17.33 -8.37
CA GLU A 18 -9.00 -18.62 -8.88
C GLU A 18 -10.48 -18.56 -9.26
N GLY A 19 -10.88 -19.36 -10.23
CA GLY A 19 -12.29 -19.50 -10.63
C GLY A 19 -12.85 -18.29 -11.40
N VAL A 20 -12.00 -17.52 -12.05
CA VAL A 20 -12.36 -16.40 -12.92
C VAL A 20 -12.21 -16.77 -14.40
N ASP A 21 -12.90 -16.07 -15.29
CA ASP A 21 -12.94 -16.32 -16.72
C ASP A 21 -12.08 -15.32 -17.54
N PHE A 22 -11.24 -14.57 -16.85
CA PHE A 22 -10.30 -13.61 -17.45
C PHE A 22 -8.85 -13.92 -17.03
N LYS A 23 -7.89 -13.32 -17.75
CA LYS A 23 -6.48 -13.43 -17.42
C LYS A 23 -6.16 -12.58 -16.18
N VAL A 24 -5.79 -13.23 -15.10
CA VAL A 24 -5.38 -12.58 -13.84
C VAL A 24 -4.03 -11.88 -14.00
N GLY A 25 -3.85 -10.75 -13.32
CA GLY A 25 -2.63 -9.96 -13.30
C GLY A 25 -2.90 -8.46 -13.13
N ILE A 26 -1.95 -7.64 -13.54
CA ILE A 26 -2.08 -6.18 -13.50
C ILE A 26 -2.98 -5.74 -14.66
N ASN A 27 -4.29 -5.70 -14.43
CA ASN A 27 -5.29 -5.26 -15.39
C ASN A 27 -6.60 -4.88 -14.70
N ASN A 28 -7.46 -4.15 -15.38
CA ASN A 28 -8.70 -3.66 -14.82
C ASN A 28 -9.64 -4.77 -14.35
N ASP A 29 -9.72 -5.90 -15.01
CA ASP A 29 -10.63 -6.99 -14.62
C ASP A 29 -10.23 -7.58 -13.26
N THR A 30 -8.94 -7.77 -13.02
CA THR A 30 -8.42 -8.20 -11.72
C THR A 30 -8.76 -7.20 -10.63
N TYR A 31 -8.52 -5.90 -10.83
CA TYR A 31 -8.83 -4.89 -9.82
C TYR A 31 -10.33 -4.70 -9.60
N LYS A 32 -11.16 -4.84 -10.63
CA LYS A 32 -12.63 -4.86 -10.45
C LYS A 32 -13.07 -6.02 -9.56
N TYR A 33 -12.46 -7.19 -9.70
CA TYR A 33 -12.73 -8.32 -8.80
C TYR A 33 -12.38 -7.99 -7.34
N TYR A 34 -11.21 -7.37 -7.09
CA TYR A 34 -10.84 -6.91 -5.75
C TYR A 34 -11.79 -5.84 -5.21
N ILE A 35 -12.25 -4.92 -6.04
CA ILE A 35 -13.22 -3.89 -5.68
C ILE A 35 -14.57 -4.54 -5.31
N ASP A 36 -15.05 -5.50 -6.09
CA ASP A 36 -16.29 -6.23 -5.80
C ASP A 36 -16.18 -7.03 -4.49
N PHE A 37 -15.05 -7.68 -4.26
CA PHE A 37 -14.76 -8.35 -3.00
C PHE A 37 -14.75 -7.35 -1.82
N ALA A 38 -14.04 -6.25 -1.96
CA ALA A 38 -13.97 -5.21 -0.95
C ALA A 38 -15.37 -4.66 -0.59
N SER A 39 -16.17 -4.33 -1.60
CA SER A 39 -17.55 -3.88 -1.44
C SER A 39 -18.41 -4.90 -0.70
N ARG A 40 -18.31 -6.18 -1.10
CA ARG A 40 -19.09 -7.28 -0.52
C ARG A 40 -18.82 -7.49 0.97
N TYR A 41 -17.54 -7.35 1.37
CA TYR A 41 -17.10 -7.64 2.73
C TYR A 41 -16.87 -6.40 3.60
N GLY A 42 -17.28 -5.23 3.14
CA GLY A 42 -17.18 -3.97 3.89
C GLY A 42 -15.74 -3.55 4.11
N ILE A 43 -14.90 -3.70 3.08
CA ILE A 43 -13.52 -3.19 3.02
C ILE A 43 -13.59 -1.84 2.30
N GLU A 44 -13.02 -0.81 2.91
CA GLU A 44 -13.18 0.56 2.46
C GLU A 44 -12.30 0.92 1.26
N TYR A 45 -11.16 0.22 1.08
CA TYR A 45 -10.17 0.58 0.06
C TYR A 45 -9.60 -0.63 -0.66
N VAL A 46 -9.12 -0.38 -1.88
CA VAL A 46 -8.21 -1.26 -2.64
C VAL A 46 -6.94 -0.47 -2.94
N ILE A 47 -5.76 -1.04 -2.68
CA ILE A 47 -4.49 -0.51 -3.15
C ILE A 47 -4.17 -1.15 -4.51
N LEU A 48 -3.80 -0.33 -5.49
CA LEU A 48 -3.06 -0.76 -6.67
C LEU A 48 -1.57 -0.67 -6.30
N ASP A 49 -0.94 -1.82 -6.05
CA ASP A 49 0.48 -1.90 -5.70
C ASP A 49 1.41 -1.72 -6.91
N GLU A 50 2.71 -1.95 -6.78
CA GLU A 50 3.69 -1.76 -7.85
C GLU A 50 3.24 -2.44 -9.15
N GLY A 51 3.30 -1.73 -10.27
CA GLY A 51 3.04 -2.27 -11.61
C GLY A 51 1.91 -1.59 -12.38
N TRP A 52 1.08 -0.75 -11.78
CA TRP A 52 0.08 0.04 -12.50
C TRP A 52 0.71 1.17 -13.34
N SER A 53 1.90 1.64 -12.98
CA SER A 53 2.70 2.60 -13.75
C SER A 53 3.85 1.91 -14.48
N VAL A 54 4.37 2.54 -15.53
CA VAL A 54 5.43 1.97 -16.37
C VAL A 54 6.71 1.79 -15.56
N LYS A 55 7.17 0.54 -15.48
CA LYS A 55 8.34 0.16 -14.68
C LYS A 55 9.63 0.77 -15.24
N GLY A 56 10.51 1.22 -14.35
CA GLY A 56 11.86 1.68 -14.67
C GLY A 56 11.95 3.13 -15.15
N GLU A 57 10.84 3.84 -15.32
CA GLU A 57 10.83 5.23 -15.75
C GLU A 57 10.72 6.24 -14.61
N ALA A 58 10.33 5.80 -13.41
CA ALA A 58 10.02 6.64 -12.25
C ALA A 58 9.09 7.81 -12.62
N ASP A 59 8.05 7.51 -13.40
CA ASP A 59 7.07 8.48 -13.90
C ASP A 59 5.66 7.95 -13.65
N LEU A 60 5.02 8.44 -12.59
CA LEU A 60 3.68 8.03 -12.17
C LEU A 60 2.56 8.58 -13.08
N MET A 61 2.87 9.45 -14.03
CA MET A 61 1.92 9.88 -15.05
C MET A 61 1.82 8.89 -16.22
N LYS A 62 2.73 7.92 -16.28
CA LYS A 62 2.73 6.87 -17.31
C LYS A 62 2.10 5.60 -16.78
N VAL A 63 0.83 5.46 -17.00
CA VAL A 63 0.06 4.25 -16.64
C VAL A 63 0.28 3.17 -17.70
N VAL A 64 0.36 1.90 -17.27
CA VAL A 64 0.45 0.77 -18.21
C VAL A 64 -0.87 0.64 -19.00
N PRO A 65 -0.83 0.16 -20.27
CA PRO A 65 -2.02 0.15 -21.13
C PRO A 65 -3.14 -0.77 -20.64
N GLU A 66 -2.84 -1.73 -19.77
CA GLU A 66 -3.82 -2.65 -19.18
C GLU A 66 -4.62 -2.04 -18.02
N ILE A 67 -4.25 -0.84 -17.56
CA ILE A 67 -4.89 -0.15 -16.43
C ILE A 67 -5.51 1.17 -16.89
N ASP A 68 -6.79 1.34 -16.61
CA ASP A 68 -7.50 2.62 -16.64
C ASP A 68 -7.89 3.00 -15.21
N ILE A 69 -7.10 3.89 -14.60
CA ILE A 69 -7.31 4.33 -13.21
C ILE A 69 -8.65 5.04 -13.07
N LYS A 70 -9.04 5.84 -14.04
CA LYS A 70 -10.32 6.57 -13.97
C LYS A 70 -11.50 5.61 -13.95
N GLU A 71 -11.47 4.59 -14.79
CA GLU A 71 -12.48 3.55 -14.79
C GLU A 71 -12.55 2.82 -13.44
N LEU A 72 -11.40 2.46 -12.86
CA LEU A 72 -11.34 1.79 -11.55
C LEU A 72 -11.85 2.69 -10.40
N VAL A 73 -11.52 3.97 -10.44
CA VAL A 73 -12.02 4.95 -9.46
C VAL A 73 -13.55 5.08 -9.55
N ASP A 74 -14.10 5.21 -10.75
CA ASP A 74 -15.55 5.32 -10.94
C ASP A 74 -16.25 4.03 -10.52
N TYR A 75 -15.70 2.86 -10.90
CA TYR A 75 -16.20 1.55 -10.52
C TYR A 75 -16.21 1.35 -8.99
N GLY A 76 -15.13 1.75 -8.32
CA GLY A 76 -15.02 1.72 -6.86
C GLY A 76 -16.00 2.67 -6.19
N LYS A 77 -16.15 3.89 -6.71
CA LYS A 77 -17.10 4.89 -6.19
C LYS A 77 -18.54 4.38 -6.18
N GLU A 78 -18.97 3.71 -7.25
CA GLU A 78 -20.31 3.11 -7.33
C GLU A 78 -20.53 2.03 -6.27
N ARG A 79 -19.45 1.39 -5.80
CA ARG A 79 -19.46 0.30 -4.82
C ARG A 79 -19.07 0.71 -3.41
N GLY A 80 -18.82 2.00 -3.19
CA GLY A 80 -18.39 2.52 -1.91
C GLY A 80 -16.96 2.17 -1.50
N VAL A 81 -16.12 1.83 -2.48
CA VAL A 81 -14.70 1.45 -2.30
C VAL A 81 -13.79 2.53 -2.87
N GLY A 82 -12.85 3.01 -2.06
CA GLY A 82 -11.83 3.98 -2.49
C GLY A 82 -10.61 3.31 -3.11
N ILE A 83 -9.96 3.98 -4.06
CA ILE A 83 -8.72 3.54 -4.67
C ILE A 83 -7.55 4.29 -4.06
N ILE A 84 -6.51 3.56 -3.69
CA ILE A 84 -5.21 4.06 -3.25
C ILE A 84 -4.17 3.57 -4.26
N LEU A 85 -3.19 4.41 -4.58
CA LEU A 85 -2.13 4.05 -5.51
C LEU A 85 -0.79 3.89 -4.79
N TRP A 86 -0.03 2.89 -5.19
CA TRP A 86 1.35 2.73 -4.77
C TRP A 86 2.29 3.67 -5.54
N ALA A 87 3.33 4.14 -4.88
CA ALA A 87 4.39 4.92 -5.48
C ALA A 87 5.72 4.64 -4.81
N GLY A 88 6.78 4.40 -5.59
CA GLY A 88 8.14 4.40 -5.07
C GLY A 88 8.66 5.82 -4.84
N TYR A 89 9.55 5.99 -3.85
CA TYR A 89 10.18 7.27 -3.49
C TYR A 89 10.70 8.05 -4.70
N TRP A 90 11.49 7.39 -5.56
CA TRP A 90 12.14 8.04 -6.70
C TRP A 90 11.17 8.63 -7.72
N ALA A 91 9.97 8.07 -7.81
CA ALA A 91 8.93 8.59 -8.68
C ALA A 91 8.13 9.70 -7.99
N MET A 92 7.75 9.51 -6.72
CA MET A 92 6.96 10.48 -5.97
C MET A 92 7.68 11.79 -5.74
N GLN A 93 8.98 11.77 -5.41
CA GLN A 93 9.76 12.98 -5.10
C GLN A 93 9.89 13.94 -6.27
N ARG A 94 9.64 13.50 -7.52
CA ARG A 94 9.83 14.35 -8.71
C ARG A 94 8.79 15.47 -8.80
N ASP A 95 7.56 15.22 -8.38
CA ASP A 95 6.49 16.21 -8.39
C ASP A 95 5.33 15.80 -7.46
N ILE A 96 5.54 15.90 -6.16
CA ILE A 96 4.54 15.52 -5.16
C ILE A 96 3.22 16.27 -5.39
N GLU A 97 3.30 17.58 -5.62
CA GLU A 97 2.11 18.43 -5.75
C GLU A 97 1.33 18.15 -7.03
N GLY A 98 2.00 18.03 -8.17
CA GLY A 98 1.36 17.68 -9.44
C GLY A 98 0.71 16.31 -9.41
N LEU A 99 1.37 15.30 -8.79
CA LEU A 99 0.81 13.96 -8.63
C LEU A 99 -0.41 13.95 -7.71
N CYS A 100 -0.32 14.60 -6.55
CA CYS A 100 -1.44 14.68 -5.62
C CYS A 100 -2.64 15.41 -6.25
N LYS A 101 -2.40 16.52 -6.95
CA LYS A 101 -3.43 17.25 -7.67
C LYS A 101 -4.10 16.37 -8.73
N HIS A 102 -3.31 15.81 -9.65
CA HIS A 102 -3.81 15.02 -10.77
C HIS A 102 -4.69 13.85 -10.31
N TYR A 103 -4.18 13.05 -9.40
CA TYR A 103 -4.89 11.84 -8.95
C TYR A 103 -6.04 12.12 -7.99
N SER A 104 -5.98 13.19 -7.19
CA SER A 104 -7.13 13.61 -6.38
C SER A 104 -8.29 14.12 -7.22
N GLU A 105 -8.01 14.88 -8.29
CA GLU A 105 -9.02 15.34 -9.27
C GLU A 105 -9.68 14.14 -9.98
N MET A 106 -8.93 13.07 -10.21
CA MET A 106 -9.46 11.81 -10.76
C MET A 106 -10.33 11.05 -9.76
N GLY A 107 -10.14 11.27 -8.45
CA GLY A 107 -10.90 10.69 -7.35
C GLY A 107 -10.17 9.65 -6.50
N VAL A 108 -8.87 9.46 -6.74
CA VAL A 108 -7.98 8.61 -5.91
C VAL A 108 -7.97 9.14 -4.47
N LYS A 109 -7.92 8.23 -3.49
CA LYS A 109 -8.07 8.55 -2.07
C LYS A 109 -6.77 8.71 -1.32
N GLY A 110 -5.69 8.22 -1.85
CA GLY A 110 -4.40 8.31 -1.16
C GLY A 110 -3.27 7.60 -1.88
N TRP A 111 -2.15 7.57 -1.19
CA TRP A 111 -0.91 6.97 -1.63
C TRP A 111 -0.39 5.95 -0.62
N LYS A 112 0.09 4.82 -1.10
CA LYS A 112 1.05 3.97 -0.42
C LYS A 112 2.42 4.32 -1.00
N VAL A 113 3.31 4.94 -0.20
CA VAL A 113 4.62 5.38 -0.67
C VAL A 113 5.71 4.55 -0.05
N ASP A 114 6.54 3.94 -0.88
CA ASP A 114 7.46 2.88 -0.53
C ASP A 114 8.93 3.21 -0.86
N PHE A 115 9.85 2.39 -0.35
CA PHE A 115 11.29 2.53 -0.53
C PHE A 115 11.86 3.81 0.11
N LEU A 116 11.37 4.14 1.31
CA LEU A 116 11.83 5.25 2.14
C LEU A 116 12.93 4.79 3.13
N ASP A 117 13.86 3.99 2.66
CA ASP A 117 14.82 3.19 3.44
C ASP A 117 15.92 4.03 4.13
N ARG A 118 15.60 5.26 4.51
CA ARG A 118 16.49 6.22 5.16
C ARG A 118 15.76 6.94 6.29
N ASP A 119 16.52 7.46 7.25
CA ASP A 119 16.02 8.27 8.36
C ASP A 119 16.84 9.56 8.57
N ASP A 120 17.60 9.96 7.55
CA ASP A 120 18.30 11.23 7.54
C ASP A 120 17.36 12.43 7.32
N GLN A 121 17.87 13.62 7.50
CA GLN A 121 17.08 14.85 7.44
C GLN A 121 16.31 15.01 6.13
N GLU A 122 16.94 14.71 4.99
CA GLU A 122 16.31 14.84 3.67
C GLU A 122 15.09 13.93 3.54
N MET A 123 15.20 12.68 3.98
CA MET A 123 14.08 11.74 3.95
C MET A 123 12.99 12.13 4.95
N VAL A 124 13.35 12.59 6.13
CA VAL A 124 12.36 13.08 7.12
C VAL A 124 11.60 14.29 6.56
N GLU A 125 12.29 15.25 5.94
CA GLU A 125 11.65 16.40 5.28
C GLU A 125 10.70 15.94 4.17
N PHE A 126 11.12 15.03 3.30
CA PHE A 126 10.24 14.46 2.27
C PHE A 126 8.96 13.82 2.85
N VAL A 127 9.07 13.05 3.91
CA VAL A 127 7.93 12.39 4.57
C VAL A 127 6.94 13.42 5.12
N TYR A 128 7.44 14.53 5.69
CA TYR A 128 6.61 15.65 6.16
C TYR A 128 5.96 16.41 5.00
N ASP A 129 6.72 16.75 3.97
CA ASP A 129 6.24 17.47 2.79
C ASP A 129 5.14 16.67 2.07
N LEU A 130 5.34 15.36 1.91
CA LEU A 130 4.32 14.49 1.33
C LEU A 130 3.02 14.49 2.15
N ALA A 131 3.11 14.38 3.47
CA ALA A 131 1.93 14.42 4.33
C ALA A 131 1.19 15.75 4.22
N GLU A 132 1.91 16.88 4.25
CA GLU A 132 1.35 18.21 4.11
C GLU A 132 0.68 18.42 2.75
N ILE A 133 1.38 18.10 1.67
CA ILE A 133 0.86 18.28 0.31
C ILE A 133 -0.34 17.36 0.07
N ALA A 134 -0.26 16.08 0.44
CA ALA A 134 -1.39 15.16 0.33
C ALA A 134 -2.62 15.66 1.11
N ALA A 135 -2.42 16.29 2.27
CA ALA A 135 -3.52 16.88 3.05
C ALA A 135 -4.24 18.00 2.30
N LYS A 136 -3.53 18.85 1.53
CA LYS A 136 -4.15 19.90 0.70
C LYS A 136 -5.14 19.32 -0.32
N TYR A 137 -4.85 18.12 -0.82
CA TYR A 137 -5.66 17.42 -1.81
C TYR A 137 -6.60 16.36 -1.21
N HIS A 138 -6.75 16.35 0.11
CA HIS A 138 -7.60 15.40 0.85
C HIS A 138 -7.25 13.94 0.59
N MET A 139 -5.96 13.63 0.51
CA MET A 139 -5.42 12.30 0.31
C MET A 139 -4.82 11.75 1.61
N ILE A 140 -5.08 10.49 1.90
CA ILE A 140 -4.43 9.74 2.99
C ILE A 140 -3.10 9.17 2.52
N VAL A 141 -2.17 8.94 3.44
CA VAL A 141 -0.86 8.36 3.12
C VAL A 141 -0.55 7.20 4.05
N ASP A 142 -0.07 6.13 3.47
CA ASP A 142 0.54 4.98 4.10
C ASP A 142 2.02 4.91 3.68
N TYR A 143 2.93 4.82 4.63
CA TYR A 143 4.37 4.86 4.40
C TYR A 143 4.99 3.48 4.57
N HIS A 144 5.70 3.01 3.55
CA HIS A 144 6.42 1.74 3.53
C HIS A 144 7.93 1.91 3.37
N GLY A 145 8.71 0.88 3.73
CA GLY A 145 10.16 0.99 3.78
C GLY A 145 10.65 2.16 4.65
N VAL A 146 9.87 2.55 5.65
CA VAL A 146 10.04 3.79 6.40
C VAL A 146 10.50 3.53 7.83
N TYR A 147 11.14 4.50 8.45
CA TYR A 147 11.40 4.49 9.88
C TYR A 147 10.09 4.52 10.71
N LYS A 148 10.15 4.07 11.97
CA LYS A 148 8.99 4.10 12.86
C LYS A 148 8.45 5.53 13.03
N PRO A 149 7.14 5.74 13.21
CA PRO A 149 6.57 7.07 13.38
C PRO A 149 7.16 7.79 14.61
N THR A 150 7.39 9.10 14.46
CA THR A 150 7.97 9.97 15.48
C THR A 150 7.03 11.13 15.86
N GLY A 151 5.73 10.99 15.55
CA GLY A 151 4.71 12.00 15.87
C GLY A 151 4.14 12.72 14.66
N LEU A 152 4.59 12.43 13.43
CA LEU A 152 4.08 13.02 12.19
C LEU A 152 2.54 13.00 12.12
N ASN A 153 1.94 11.86 12.45
CA ASN A 153 0.50 11.65 12.41
C ASN A 153 -0.30 12.49 13.42
N ARG A 154 0.35 13.16 14.35
CA ARG A 154 -0.28 14.14 15.24
C ARG A 154 -0.38 15.52 14.57
N THR A 155 0.58 15.86 13.74
CA THR A 155 0.59 17.10 12.95
C THR A 155 -0.24 16.94 11.66
N TYR A 156 -0.03 15.81 10.99
CA TYR A 156 -0.70 15.46 9.72
C TYR A 156 -1.46 14.14 9.89
N PRO A 157 -2.70 14.17 10.40
CA PRO A 157 -3.47 12.95 10.68
C PRO A 157 -3.90 12.17 9.43
N ASN A 158 -3.67 12.70 8.25
CA ASN A 158 -3.79 11.98 6.97
C ASN A 158 -2.64 10.99 6.73
N ALA A 159 -1.51 11.11 7.42
CA ALA A 159 -0.48 10.09 7.54
C ALA A 159 -1.00 8.99 8.49
N ILE A 160 -1.78 8.05 7.94
CA ILE A 160 -2.60 7.13 8.74
C ILE A 160 -1.86 5.86 9.15
N ASN A 161 -0.86 5.46 8.40
CA ASN A 161 -0.15 4.21 8.66
C ASN A 161 1.33 4.28 8.26
N PHE A 162 2.12 3.41 8.89
CA PHE A 162 3.58 3.33 8.70
C PHE A 162 3.99 1.87 8.84
N GLU A 163 4.75 1.35 7.90
CA GLU A 163 5.32 0.03 8.05
C GLU A 163 6.38 0.04 9.19
N GLY A 164 7.59 0.47 8.93
CA GLY A 164 8.67 0.55 9.90
C GLY A 164 8.85 -0.72 10.74
N VAL A 165 8.66 -1.88 10.14
CA VAL A 165 8.62 -3.20 10.77
C VAL A 165 8.89 -4.28 9.74
N HIS A 166 9.43 -5.42 10.15
CA HIS A 166 9.46 -6.62 9.33
C HIS A 166 8.12 -7.35 9.46
N GLY A 167 7.21 -7.13 8.52
CA GLY A 167 5.96 -7.88 8.43
C GLY A 167 6.16 -9.29 7.89
N LEU A 168 5.09 -10.08 7.82
CA LEU A 168 5.17 -11.44 7.27
C LEU A 168 5.59 -11.47 5.80
N GLU A 169 5.43 -10.38 5.05
CA GLU A 169 5.91 -10.34 3.67
C GLU A 169 7.41 -10.61 3.55
N THR A 170 8.20 -10.29 4.59
CA THR A 170 9.64 -10.58 4.60
C THR A 170 9.94 -12.07 4.50
N MET A 171 8.99 -12.94 4.85
CA MET A 171 9.12 -14.39 4.67
C MET A 171 9.16 -14.82 3.20
N LYS A 172 8.81 -13.94 2.26
CA LYS A 172 8.97 -14.19 0.82
C LYS A 172 10.44 -14.27 0.39
N TRP A 173 11.35 -13.68 1.17
CA TRP A 173 12.79 -13.62 0.85
C TRP A 173 13.72 -13.97 2.02
N LEU A 174 13.23 -14.05 3.26
CA LEU A 174 14.02 -14.53 4.39
C LEU A 174 14.12 -16.05 4.40
N GLY A 175 15.24 -16.56 4.88
CA GLY A 175 15.46 -18.00 5.05
C GLY A 175 14.58 -18.59 6.16
N ARG A 176 14.36 -19.91 6.09
CA ARG A 176 13.56 -20.67 7.08
C ARG A 176 14.16 -20.69 8.48
N GLU A 177 15.44 -20.32 8.63
CA GLU A 177 16.16 -20.17 9.89
C GLU A 177 15.73 -18.90 10.67
N HIS A 178 15.04 -17.97 10.03
CA HIS A 178 14.56 -16.77 10.69
C HIS A 178 13.47 -17.10 11.71
N ASP A 179 13.68 -16.66 12.96
CA ASP A 179 12.71 -16.89 14.05
C ASP A 179 11.62 -15.80 14.02
N GLN A 180 10.73 -15.91 13.03
CA GLN A 180 9.61 -14.98 12.87
C GLN A 180 8.64 -15.05 14.05
N ILE A 181 8.47 -16.23 14.68
CA ILE A 181 7.52 -16.40 15.79
C ILE A 181 7.92 -15.54 16.98
N THR A 182 9.20 -15.61 17.41
CA THR A 182 9.69 -14.78 18.50
C THR A 182 9.62 -13.30 18.12
N TYR A 183 9.92 -12.95 16.87
CA TYR A 183 9.77 -11.58 16.38
C TYR A 183 8.32 -11.11 16.51
N ASP A 184 7.35 -11.86 16.01
CA ASP A 184 5.93 -11.47 15.95
C ASP A 184 5.30 -11.25 17.34
N VAL A 185 5.69 -12.05 18.33
CA VAL A 185 5.19 -11.86 19.69
C VAL A 185 5.93 -10.79 20.49
N THR A 186 7.04 -10.29 19.97
CA THR A 186 7.88 -9.27 20.62
C THR A 186 7.68 -7.88 20.01
N ILE A 187 7.62 -7.78 18.69
CA ILE A 187 7.65 -6.50 17.99
C ILE A 187 6.50 -5.53 18.36
N PRO A 188 5.27 -5.98 18.64
CA PRO A 188 4.21 -5.06 19.05
C PRO A 188 4.54 -4.26 20.31
N PHE A 189 5.24 -4.85 21.25
CA PHE A 189 5.64 -4.18 22.50
C PHE A 189 6.74 -3.12 22.31
N ILE A 190 7.49 -3.23 21.22
CA ILE A 190 8.58 -2.30 20.88
C ILE A 190 8.06 -1.25 19.88
N ARG A 191 7.47 -1.71 18.78
CA ARG A 191 7.14 -0.89 17.61
C ARG A 191 5.82 -0.14 17.76
N ALA A 192 4.77 -0.78 18.28
CA ALA A 192 3.45 -0.18 18.35
C ALA A 192 3.37 0.96 19.41
N VAL A 193 4.32 1.06 20.33
CA VAL A 193 4.47 2.19 21.25
C VAL A 193 4.73 3.51 20.49
N ALA A 194 5.38 3.44 19.32
CA ALA A 194 5.69 4.61 18.51
C ALA A 194 4.48 5.14 17.71
N GLY A 195 3.48 4.31 17.45
CA GLY A 195 2.28 4.67 16.67
C GLY A 195 1.76 3.54 15.80
N PRO A 196 0.92 3.86 14.81
CA PRO A 196 0.33 2.86 13.92
C PRO A 196 1.39 2.04 13.19
N MET A 197 1.06 0.79 12.87
CA MET A 197 1.97 -0.16 12.26
C MET A 197 1.26 -0.92 11.15
N ASP A 198 1.77 -0.81 9.92
CA ASP A 198 1.33 -1.63 8.80
C ASP A 198 2.19 -2.90 8.77
N TYR A 199 1.65 -3.97 9.36
CA TYR A 199 2.41 -5.18 9.62
C TYR A 199 2.49 -6.13 8.42
N THR A 200 1.65 -5.97 7.41
CA THR A 200 1.53 -6.94 6.29
C THR A 200 1.32 -8.38 6.79
N PRO A 201 0.15 -8.69 7.39
CA PRO A 201 -0.04 -9.90 8.21
C PRO A 201 -0.10 -11.22 7.42
N GLY A 202 -0.09 -11.16 6.11
CA GLY A 202 -0.04 -12.36 5.28
C GLY A 202 -1.38 -12.96 4.92
N ALA A 203 -1.32 -14.12 4.26
CA ALA A 203 -2.48 -14.85 3.82
C ALA A 203 -3.05 -15.74 4.93
N MET A 204 -4.34 -16.08 4.80
CA MET A 204 -5.02 -16.99 5.75
C MET A 204 -4.58 -18.44 5.62
N ARG A 205 -3.94 -18.82 4.51
CA ARG A 205 -3.42 -20.16 4.29
C ARG A 205 -1.99 -20.24 4.76
N ASN A 206 -1.78 -20.85 5.92
CA ASN A 206 -0.47 -21.13 6.46
C ASN A 206 -0.14 -22.62 6.33
N ALA A 207 1.13 -22.93 6.26
CA ALA A 207 1.63 -24.30 6.19
C ALA A 207 2.63 -24.57 7.33
N PRO A 208 2.79 -25.85 7.75
CA PRO A 208 3.91 -26.25 8.60
C PRO A 208 5.24 -25.87 7.96
N ARG A 209 6.27 -25.66 8.79
CA ARG A 209 7.58 -25.17 8.37
C ARG A 209 8.21 -25.91 7.19
N ASP A 210 8.02 -27.21 7.12
CA ASP A 210 8.58 -28.08 6.08
C ASP A 210 7.83 -28.05 4.75
N THR A 211 6.59 -27.56 4.76
CA THR A 211 5.74 -27.40 3.57
C THR A 211 5.40 -25.94 3.27
N TYR A 212 5.96 -25.02 4.03
CA TYR A 212 5.74 -23.59 3.86
C TYR A 212 6.37 -23.09 2.55
N GLU A 213 5.54 -22.46 1.74
CA GLU A 213 5.97 -21.76 0.52
C GLU A 213 5.81 -20.26 0.76
N PRO A 214 6.88 -19.45 0.63
CA PRO A 214 6.83 -18.01 0.90
C PRO A 214 5.77 -17.24 0.09
N ASN A 215 5.39 -17.76 -1.07
CA ASN A 215 4.38 -17.16 -1.95
C ASN A 215 2.93 -17.38 -1.50
N TYR A 216 2.70 -18.18 -0.47
CA TYR A 216 1.37 -18.43 0.10
C TYR A 216 1.10 -17.63 1.38
N SER A 217 2.04 -16.85 1.78
CA SER A 217 1.89 -16.01 2.97
C SER A 217 0.98 -14.84 2.72
#